data_3670a69c98d7ab671309dbbac1297a56
#
_entry.id   3670a69c98d7ab671309dbbac1297a56
#
_cell.length_a   1.000
_cell.length_b   1.000
_cell.length_c   1.000
_cell.angle_alpha   90.00
_cell.angle_beta   90.00
_cell.angle_gamma   90.00
#
_symmetry.space_group_name_H-M   'P 1'
#
loop_
_entity.id
_entity.type
_entity.pdbx_description
1 polymer ?
#
loop_
_entity_poly.entity_id
_entity_poly.type
_entity_poly.pdbx_seq_one_letter_code
_entity_poly.pdbx_strand_id
1 'polypeptide(L)'
;MSQTPLFDLESSDADRRRVEEALLEAVQTPDAYLTEIASHLLLAGGKRLRPMFSVVAAQVAGAPTTEDAVQGGIACELVHLGSLYHDDVMDESPTRRGVETVNAKWGNLQAILAGDFLLARASEIAASL
;
A
#
# COMPACT_ATOMS: atom_id res chain seq x y z
N MET A 1 -0.94 -8.02 -15.12
CA MET A 1 0.12 -7.20 -14.51
C MET A 1 1.46 -7.80 -14.85
N SER A 2 2.34 -7.03 -15.48
CA SER A 2 3.65 -7.53 -15.87
C SER A 2 4.55 -7.66 -14.64
N GLN A 3 5.26 -8.79 -14.54
CA GLN A 3 6.30 -8.97 -13.54
C GLN A 3 7.61 -8.45 -14.07
N THR A 4 8.42 -7.83 -13.23
CA THR A 4 9.79 -7.50 -13.59
C THR A 4 10.67 -8.74 -13.36
N PRO A 5 11.73 -8.96 -14.19
CA PRO A 5 12.63 -10.10 -13.97
C PRO A 5 13.23 -10.14 -12.57
N LEU A 6 13.41 -8.99 -11.93
CA LEU A 6 13.94 -8.90 -10.57
C LEU A 6 13.08 -9.67 -9.55
N PHE A 7 11.78 -9.72 -9.78
CA PHE A 7 10.82 -10.36 -8.87
C PHE A 7 10.30 -11.69 -9.40
N ASP A 8 10.93 -12.25 -10.43
CA ASP A 8 10.53 -13.52 -11.04
C ASP A 8 11.21 -14.69 -10.30
N LEU A 9 10.80 -14.88 -9.05
CA LEU A 9 11.24 -15.99 -8.21
C LEU A 9 10.14 -17.03 -8.10
N GLU A 10 10.51 -18.25 -7.73
CA GLU A 10 9.58 -19.37 -7.65
C GLU A 10 8.34 -19.09 -6.78
N SER A 11 8.51 -18.35 -5.68
CA SER A 11 7.44 -18.03 -4.75
C SER A 11 6.72 -16.72 -5.06
N SER A 12 7.09 -16.01 -6.15
CA SER A 12 6.61 -14.63 -6.39
C SER A 12 5.10 -14.49 -6.44
N ASP A 13 4.39 -15.42 -7.08
CA ASP A 13 2.94 -15.33 -7.20
C ASP A 13 2.25 -15.51 -5.84
N ALA A 14 2.73 -16.46 -5.03
CA ALA A 14 2.22 -16.67 -3.68
C ALA A 14 2.52 -15.47 -2.79
N ASP A 15 3.71 -14.91 -2.89
CA ASP A 15 4.13 -13.74 -2.12
C ASP A 15 3.30 -12.51 -2.50
N ARG A 16 3.01 -12.31 -3.79
CA ARG A 16 2.14 -11.22 -4.24
C ARG A 16 0.74 -11.34 -3.66
N ARG A 17 0.18 -12.53 -3.61
CA ARG A 17 -1.13 -12.75 -3.00
C ARG A 17 -1.10 -12.42 -1.51
N ARG A 18 -0.07 -12.83 -0.79
CA ARG A 18 0.10 -12.48 0.62
C ARG A 18 0.18 -10.98 0.82
N VAL A 19 0.93 -10.28 -0.04
CA VAL A 19 1.06 -8.82 0.00
C VAL A 19 -0.29 -8.15 -0.24
N GLU A 20 -1.03 -8.56 -1.28
CA GLU A 20 -2.33 -7.97 -1.59
C GLU A 20 -3.33 -8.18 -0.44
N GLU A 21 -3.39 -9.39 0.11
CA GLU A 21 -4.27 -9.68 1.25
C GLU A 21 -3.90 -8.85 2.48
N ALA A 22 -2.60 -8.73 2.78
CA ALA A 22 -2.12 -7.95 3.91
C ALA A 22 -2.40 -6.46 3.74
N LEU A 23 -2.28 -5.93 2.51
CA LEU A 23 -2.62 -4.54 2.22
C LEU A 23 -4.10 -4.26 2.43
N LEU A 24 -4.97 -5.12 1.91
CA LEU A 24 -6.42 -4.97 2.09
C LEU A 24 -6.81 -5.05 3.56
N GLU A 25 -6.20 -5.95 4.31
CA GLU A 25 -6.44 -6.06 5.76
C GLU A 25 -5.98 -4.81 6.50
N ALA A 26 -4.80 -4.28 6.13
CA ALA A 26 -4.21 -3.12 6.80
C ALA A 26 -5.07 -1.86 6.70
N VAL A 27 -5.87 -1.70 5.64
CA VAL A 27 -6.71 -0.52 5.44
C VAL A 27 -8.15 -0.72 5.95
N GLN A 28 -8.45 -1.88 6.55
CA GLN A 28 -9.76 -2.11 7.15
C GLN A 28 -9.91 -1.33 8.44
N THR A 29 -11.08 -0.73 8.64
CA THR A 29 -11.42 0.03 9.85
C THR A 29 -12.83 -0.32 10.29
N PRO A 30 -13.22 0.00 11.55
CA PRO A 30 -14.62 -0.13 11.98
C PRO A 30 -15.57 0.81 11.24
N ASP A 31 -15.05 1.86 10.59
CA ASP A 31 -15.85 2.83 9.85
C ASP A 31 -15.78 2.48 8.35
N ALA A 32 -16.89 2.01 7.78
CA ALA A 32 -16.96 1.63 6.38
C ALA A 32 -16.61 2.77 5.43
N TYR A 33 -16.93 4.01 5.77
CA TYR A 33 -16.63 5.18 4.96
C TYR A 33 -15.12 5.44 4.89
N LEU A 34 -14.43 5.38 6.03
CA LEU A 34 -12.98 5.53 6.06
C LEU A 34 -12.29 4.40 5.28
N THR A 35 -12.77 3.17 5.44
CA THR A 35 -12.22 2.02 4.70
C THR A 35 -12.35 2.22 3.19
N GLU A 36 -13.49 2.70 2.72
CA GLU A 36 -13.71 2.97 1.30
C GLU A 36 -12.70 3.99 0.76
N ILE A 37 -12.51 5.09 1.48
CA ILE A 37 -11.58 6.15 1.07
C ILE A 37 -10.13 5.66 1.14
N ALA A 38 -9.76 5.00 2.24
CA ALA A 38 -8.39 4.52 2.45
C ALA A 38 -7.97 3.45 1.43
N SER A 39 -8.92 2.65 0.96
CA SER A 39 -8.63 1.57 -0.01
C SER A 39 -8.74 2.02 -1.47
N HIS A 40 -9.18 3.23 -1.74
CA HIS A 40 -9.49 3.69 -3.10
C HIS A 40 -8.34 3.51 -4.09
N LEU A 41 -7.15 4.06 -3.80
CA LEU A 41 -6.00 3.91 -4.68
C LEU A 41 -5.41 2.51 -4.64
N LEU A 42 -5.51 1.83 -3.51
CA LEU A 42 -5.06 0.45 -3.39
C LEU A 42 -5.81 -0.45 -4.38
N LEU A 43 -7.13 -0.30 -4.44
CA LEU A 43 -7.99 -1.08 -5.34
C LEU A 43 -7.80 -0.71 -6.81
N ALA A 44 -7.29 0.48 -7.09
CA ALA A 44 -6.96 0.89 -8.46
C ALA A 44 -5.74 0.15 -9.02
N GLY A 45 -5.00 -0.55 -8.18
CA GLY A 45 -3.84 -1.33 -8.57
C GLY A 45 -2.51 -0.66 -8.26
N GLY A 46 -1.46 -1.28 -8.73
CA GLY A 46 -0.08 -0.83 -8.52
C GLY A 46 0.87 -2.00 -8.66
N LYS A 47 2.16 -1.72 -8.84
CA LYS A 47 3.17 -2.77 -9.04
C LYS A 47 3.61 -3.42 -7.74
N ARG A 48 3.31 -2.82 -6.59
CA ARG A 48 3.72 -3.31 -5.27
C ARG A 48 5.22 -3.49 -5.16
N LEU A 49 6.00 -2.56 -5.73
CA LEU A 49 7.46 -2.67 -5.75
C LEU A 49 8.04 -2.68 -4.33
N ARG A 50 7.54 -1.82 -3.44
CA ARG A 50 8.06 -1.70 -2.08
C ARG A 50 7.85 -2.97 -1.26
N PRO A 51 6.64 -3.53 -1.19
CA PRO A 51 6.44 -4.81 -0.50
C PRO A 51 7.26 -5.94 -1.11
N MET A 52 7.34 -6.01 -2.44
CA MET A 52 8.09 -7.08 -3.10
C MET A 52 9.59 -6.96 -2.89
N PHE A 53 10.12 -5.73 -2.76
CA PHE A 53 11.52 -5.55 -2.38
C PHE A 53 11.82 -6.12 -0.99
N SER A 54 10.92 -5.92 -0.03
CA SER A 54 11.08 -6.47 1.31
C SER A 54 11.13 -8.01 1.28
N VAL A 55 10.21 -8.61 0.55
CA VAL A 55 10.11 -10.07 0.40
C VAL A 55 11.35 -10.63 -0.30
N VAL A 56 11.75 -10.03 -1.42
CA VAL A 56 12.91 -10.47 -2.20
C VAL A 56 14.20 -10.31 -1.39
N ALA A 57 14.34 -9.22 -0.64
CA ALA A 57 15.51 -9.00 0.19
C ALA A 57 15.66 -10.10 1.26
N ALA A 58 14.57 -10.51 1.88
CA ALA A 58 14.58 -11.61 2.85
C ALA A 58 15.01 -12.93 2.19
N GLN A 59 14.51 -13.22 0.99
CA GLN A 59 14.86 -14.44 0.26
C GLN A 59 16.31 -14.44 -0.19
N VAL A 60 16.81 -13.31 -0.69
CA VAL A 60 18.22 -13.17 -1.09
C VAL A 60 19.16 -13.37 0.10
N ALA A 61 18.75 -12.94 1.28
CA ALA A 61 19.50 -13.17 2.52
C ALA A 61 19.44 -14.62 3.02
N GLY A 62 18.76 -15.50 2.29
CA GLY A 62 18.65 -16.92 2.64
C GLY A 62 17.52 -17.23 3.62
N ALA A 63 16.65 -16.27 3.89
CA ALA A 63 15.51 -16.47 4.78
C ALA A 63 14.25 -16.79 3.97
N PRO A 64 13.32 -17.59 4.53
CA PRO A 64 12.00 -17.73 3.91
C PRO A 64 11.24 -16.41 4.05
N THR A 65 10.19 -16.24 3.23
CA THR A 65 9.29 -15.10 3.36
C THR A 65 8.55 -15.18 4.68
N THR A 66 8.93 -14.32 5.63
CA THR A 66 8.34 -14.27 6.96
C THR A 66 7.20 -13.25 7.01
N GLU A 67 6.37 -13.37 8.03
CA GLU A 67 5.33 -12.37 8.27
C GLU A 67 5.95 -10.98 8.49
N ASP A 68 7.07 -10.88 9.19
CA ASP A 68 7.77 -9.60 9.40
C ASP A 68 8.25 -8.98 8.09
N ALA A 69 8.76 -9.78 7.15
CA ALA A 69 9.16 -9.28 5.83
C ALA A 69 7.95 -8.71 5.06
N VAL A 70 6.82 -9.40 5.12
CA VAL A 70 5.57 -8.92 4.50
C VAL A 70 5.11 -7.63 5.19
N GLN A 71 5.01 -7.62 6.51
CA GLN A 71 4.50 -6.46 7.25
C GLN A 71 5.41 -5.23 7.11
N GLY A 72 6.72 -5.42 7.09
CA GLY A 72 7.65 -4.32 6.81
C GLY A 72 7.39 -3.71 5.43
N GLY A 73 7.16 -4.55 4.44
CA GLY A 73 6.80 -4.10 3.09
C GLY A 73 5.46 -3.38 3.05
N ILE A 74 4.47 -3.86 3.82
CA ILE A 74 3.16 -3.21 3.92
C ILE A 74 3.30 -1.81 4.53
N ALA A 75 4.08 -1.67 5.61
CA ALA A 75 4.32 -0.36 6.21
C ALA A 75 4.89 0.62 5.19
N CYS A 76 5.89 0.21 4.41
CA CYS A 76 6.46 1.04 3.35
C CYS A 76 5.43 1.43 2.28
N GLU A 77 4.58 0.49 1.86
CA GLU A 77 3.55 0.78 0.85
C GLU A 77 2.49 1.74 1.37
N LEU A 78 2.09 1.62 2.63
CA LEU A 78 1.12 2.53 3.23
C LEU A 78 1.67 3.95 3.35
N VAL A 79 2.95 4.12 3.69
CA VAL A 79 3.60 5.44 3.66
C VAL A 79 3.53 6.02 2.25
N HIS A 80 3.84 5.21 1.25
CA HIS A 80 3.78 5.64 -0.14
C HIS A 80 2.36 6.06 -0.54
N LEU A 81 1.37 5.25 -0.24
CA LEU A 81 -0.03 5.57 -0.54
C LEU A 81 -0.49 6.85 0.15
N GLY A 82 -0.16 7.01 1.43
CA GLY A 82 -0.48 8.23 2.17
C GLY A 82 0.15 9.45 1.54
N SER A 83 1.40 9.34 1.10
CA SER A 83 2.08 10.45 0.40
C SER A 83 1.39 10.79 -0.91
N LEU A 84 0.90 9.80 -1.66
CA LEU A 84 0.17 10.03 -2.90
C LEU A 84 -1.15 10.78 -2.65
N TYR A 85 -1.86 10.43 -1.59
CA TYR A 85 -3.09 11.13 -1.22
C TYR A 85 -2.81 12.62 -0.95
N HIS A 86 -1.75 12.92 -0.21
CA HIS A 86 -1.37 14.30 0.11
C HIS A 86 -0.83 15.04 -1.11
N ASP A 87 -0.01 14.39 -1.93
CA ASP A 87 0.54 14.98 -3.16
C ASP A 87 -0.58 15.40 -4.11
N ASP A 88 -1.60 14.57 -4.27
CA ASP A 88 -2.72 14.86 -5.16
C ASP A 88 -3.52 16.08 -4.69
N VAL A 89 -3.63 16.30 -3.38
CA VAL A 89 -4.24 17.52 -2.83
C VAL A 89 -3.37 18.74 -3.18
N MET A 90 -2.07 18.66 -2.93
CA MET A 90 -1.15 19.77 -3.20
C MET A 90 -1.07 20.11 -4.68
N ASP A 91 -1.12 19.10 -5.54
CA ASP A 91 -1.01 19.26 -6.99
C ASP A 91 -2.36 19.51 -7.66
N GLU A 92 -3.46 19.47 -6.88
CA GLU A 92 -4.82 19.58 -7.40
C GLU A 92 -5.10 18.58 -8.53
N SER A 93 -4.52 17.37 -8.41
CA SER A 93 -4.61 16.35 -9.46
C SER A 93 -6.02 15.74 -9.52
N PRO A 94 -6.62 15.65 -10.73
CA PRO A 94 -7.96 15.06 -10.85
C PRO A 94 -7.96 13.54 -10.95
N THR A 95 -6.87 12.94 -11.41
CA THR A 95 -6.78 11.49 -11.63
C THR A 95 -5.45 10.93 -11.19
N ARG A 96 -5.45 9.64 -10.83
CA ARG A 96 -4.25 8.85 -10.54
C ARG A 96 -4.56 7.37 -10.78
N ARG A 97 -3.62 6.64 -11.39
CA ARG A 97 -3.79 5.21 -11.70
C ARG A 97 -5.06 4.93 -12.51
N GLY A 98 -5.45 5.87 -13.37
CA GLY A 98 -6.61 5.72 -14.23
C GLY A 98 -7.96 5.92 -13.55
N VAL A 99 -7.97 6.34 -12.27
CA VAL A 99 -9.20 6.62 -11.52
C VAL A 99 -9.19 8.04 -10.98
N GLU A 100 -10.35 8.53 -10.58
CA GLU A 100 -10.49 9.81 -9.90
C GLU A 100 -9.67 9.81 -8.61
N THR A 101 -8.99 10.92 -8.31
CA THR A 101 -8.26 11.05 -7.04
C THR A 101 -9.23 11.13 -5.88
N VAL A 102 -8.74 10.85 -4.68
CA VAL A 102 -9.54 10.97 -3.45
C VAL A 102 -10.02 12.40 -3.26
N ASN A 103 -9.13 13.38 -3.49
CA ASN A 103 -9.50 14.79 -3.37
C ASN A 103 -10.56 15.22 -4.37
N ALA A 104 -10.51 14.69 -5.60
CA ALA A 104 -11.53 14.99 -6.62
C ALA A 104 -12.89 14.37 -6.26
N LYS A 105 -12.90 13.16 -5.70
CA LYS A 105 -14.12 12.42 -5.41
C LYS A 105 -14.75 12.79 -4.06
N TRP A 106 -13.96 12.95 -3.01
CA TRP A 106 -14.45 13.18 -1.65
C TRP A 106 -14.04 14.52 -1.05
N GLY A 107 -13.21 15.30 -1.74
CA GLY A 107 -12.72 16.58 -1.27
C GLY A 107 -11.38 16.51 -0.56
N ASN A 108 -10.72 17.67 -0.45
CA ASN A 108 -9.37 17.76 0.09
C ASN A 108 -9.30 17.34 1.57
N LEU A 109 -10.29 17.71 2.38
CA LEU A 109 -10.29 17.35 3.80
C LEU A 109 -10.25 15.83 3.98
N GLN A 110 -11.10 15.11 3.24
CA GLN A 110 -11.17 13.67 3.33
C GLN A 110 -9.86 13.02 2.83
N ALA A 111 -9.26 13.57 1.78
CA ALA A 111 -7.99 13.08 1.25
C ALA A 111 -6.86 13.25 2.27
N ILE A 112 -6.81 14.41 2.95
CA ILE A 112 -5.79 14.66 3.98
C ILE A 112 -5.96 13.69 5.14
N LEU A 113 -7.19 13.53 5.64
CA LEU A 113 -7.47 12.66 6.79
C LEU A 113 -7.19 11.19 6.45
N ALA A 114 -7.57 10.74 5.26
CA ALA A 114 -7.30 9.37 4.84
C ALA A 114 -5.79 9.12 4.66
N GLY A 115 -5.06 10.08 4.10
CA GLY A 115 -3.61 10.02 4.01
C GLY A 115 -2.96 9.94 5.39
N ASP A 116 -3.41 10.74 6.34
CA ASP A 116 -2.94 10.69 7.73
C ASP A 116 -3.21 9.33 8.36
N PHE A 117 -4.39 8.75 8.11
CA PHE A 117 -4.71 7.40 8.57
C PHE A 117 -3.71 6.37 8.03
N LEU A 118 -3.42 6.42 6.73
CA LEU A 118 -2.47 5.48 6.11
C LEU A 118 -1.07 5.61 6.74
N LEU A 119 -0.61 6.82 6.97
CA LEU A 119 0.68 7.08 7.62
C LEU A 119 0.70 6.56 9.07
N ALA A 120 -0.37 6.82 9.80
CA ALA A 120 -0.50 6.35 11.19
C ALA A 120 -0.53 4.82 11.26
N ARG A 121 -1.25 4.19 10.33
CA ARG A 121 -1.31 2.73 10.25
C ARG A 121 0.05 2.13 9.93
N ALA A 122 0.79 2.75 9.01
CA ALA A 122 2.17 2.32 8.70
C ALA A 122 3.06 2.38 9.94
N SER A 123 2.96 3.45 10.72
CA SER A 123 3.72 3.62 11.95
C SER A 123 3.35 2.56 13.00
N GLU A 124 2.07 2.25 13.13
CA GLU A 124 1.58 1.20 14.03
C GLU A 124 2.15 -0.16 13.65
N ILE A 125 2.13 -0.50 12.36
CA ILE A 125 2.68 -1.76 11.87
C ILE A 125 4.20 -1.82 12.14
N ALA A 126 4.92 -0.76 11.78
CA ALA A 126 6.37 -0.71 11.99
C ALA A 126 6.74 -0.86 13.47
N ALA A 127 5.97 -0.24 14.36
CA ALA A 127 6.22 -0.31 15.79
C ALA A 127 5.97 -1.72 16.37
N SER A 128 5.21 -2.56 15.67
CA SER A 128 4.91 -3.92 16.12
C SER A 128 5.94 -4.97 15.67
N LEU A 129 6.92 -4.58 14.87
CA LEU A 129 7.93 -5.49 14.31
C LEU A 129 9.10 -5.76 15.27
#